data_03c4573cb2660d222369899e37661b24
#
_entry.id   03c4573cb2660d222369899e37661b24
#
_cell.length_a   1.000
_cell.length_b   1.000
_cell.length_c   1.000
_cell.angle_alpha   90.00
_cell.angle_beta   90.00
_cell.angle_gamma   90.00
#
_symmetry.space_group_name_H-M   'P 1'
#
loop_
_entity.id
_entity.type
_entity.pdbx_description
1 polymer ?
#
loop_
_entity_poly.entity_id
_entity_poly.type
_entity_poly.pdbx_seq_one_letter_code
_entity_poly.pdbx_strand_id
1 'polypeptide(L)'
;MSILNREGSVLDHVGSHYTDIDTDELLDRIRADLHPPQQQFFDNQNEIVGLSAGYGAGKTRALCSMAVKLAAQNIGFIGAVMEPTAPLIRDIWQTDFELFLEQYEIPYTFRASPLPEYTMHFKEGDSKLLCRSFENWSRIIGLNLSHVLVDEIDVVSPVIADKAFPKILGRLRAGNVRQFCAASTPEGFRWLYNTFGTDEAKERTDRELIKMRTQDNPHLPSDFIERMQANYDPSMLAAYLNGEFVNLTTGMVYSRFTREQNVTNSKPDIGLEPLRIGIDFNIQNTNA
;
A
#
# COMPACT_ATOMS: atom_id res chain seq x y z
N MET A 1 -16.50 -13.53 16.91
CA MET A 1 -16.20 -14.86 17.50
C MET A 1 -16.64 -15.91 16.48
N SER A 2 -15.74 -16.37 15.63
CA SER A 2 -16.06 -17.30 14.55
C SER A 2 -16.31 -18.68 15.15
N ILE A 3 -17.50 -19.24 14.90
CA ILE A 3 -17.88 -20.58 15.33
C ILE A 3 -17.48 -21.54 14.21
N LEU A 4 -16.37 -22.27 14.40
CA LEU A 4 -16.02 -23.43 13.58
C LEU A 4 -16.96 -24.58 13.95
N ASN A 5 -17.70 -25.10 12.99
CA ASN A 5 -18.38 -26.37 13.18
C ASN A 5 -17.44 -27.55 12.85
N ARG A 6 -17.73 -28.73 13.41
CA ARG A 6 -16.86 -29.93 13.46
C ARG A 6 -16.53 -30.56 12.10
N GLU A 7 -16.96 -30.00 10.98
CA GLU A 7 -16.79 -30.57 9.65
C GLU A 7 -15.86 -29.75 8.73
N GLY A 8 -15.18 -28.72 9.24
CA GLY A 8 -14.14 -28.01 8.50
C GLY A 8 -14.59 -27.24 7.26
N SER A 9 -15.90 -27.06 7.06
CA SER A 9 -16.43 -26.14 6.06
C SER A 9 -16.58 -24.76 6.68
N VAL A 10 -15.91 -23.78 6.08
CA VAL A 10 -16.16 -22.36 6.37
C VAL A 10 -17.61 -22.12 5.99
N LEU A 11 -18.47 -21.82 6.98
CA LEU A 11 -19.82 -21.36 6.70
C LEU A 11 -19.69 -20.02 5.97
N ASP A 12 -20.16 -20.01 4.72
CA ASP A 12 -20.45 -18.75 4.03
C ASP A 12 -21.42 -17.97 4.92
N HIS A 13 -20.97 -16.85 5.48
CA HIS A 13 -21.86 -15.94 6.20
C HIS A 13 -22.76 -15.29 5.14
N VAL A 14 -23.88 -15.92 4.89
CA VAL A 14 -24.97 -15.36 4.09
C VAL A 14 -25.77 -14.42 4.99
N GLY A 15 -25.27 -13.22 5.18
CA GLY A 15 -26.10 -12.09 5.57
C GLY A 15 -26.80 -11.58 4.30
N SER A 16 -27.97 -12.09 4.00
CA SER A 16 -28.73 -11.74 2.80
C SER A 16 -29.53 -10.44 2.98
N HIS A 17 -28.90 -9.35 3.34
CA HIS A 17 -29.52 -8.03 3.26
C HIS A 17 -28.50 -7.04 2.74
N TYR A 18 -28.86 -6.32 1.68
CA TYR A 18 -28.14 -5.10 1.26
C TYR A 18 -28.12 -4.13 2.44
N THR A 19 -27.08 -3.31 2.54
CA THR A 19 -27.12 -2.22 3.51
C THR A 19 -28.28 -1.28 3.15
N ASP A 20 -29.09 -0.89 4.13
CA ASP A 20 -30.11 0.14 3.95
C ASP A 20 -29.50 1.56 3.98
N ILE A 21 -28.21 1.66 4.35
CA ILE A 21 -27.49 2.92 4.45
C ILE A 21 -27.16 3.40 3.03
N ASP A 22 -27.43 4.66 2.78
CA ASP A 22 -27.03 5.34 1.54
C ASP A 22 -25.51 5.33 1.41
N THR A 23 -25.03 5.10 0.19
CA THR A 23 -23.56 5.00 -0.07
C THR A 23 -22.82 6.26 0.34
N ASP A 24 -23.37 7.45 0.08
CA ASP A 24 -22.69 8.71 0.45
C ASP A 24 -22.65 8.88 1.97
N GLU A 25 -23.75 8.54 2.68
CA GLU A 25 -23.78 8.56 4.15
C GLU A 25 -22.77 7.57 4.76
N LEU A 26 -22.66 6.37 4.18
CA LEU A 26 -21.66 5.37 4.59
C LEU A 26 -20.24 5.91 4.43
N LEU A 27 -19.92 6.51 3.28
CA LEU A 27 -18.60 7.06 3.00
C LEU A 27 -18.27 8.24 3.91
N ASP A 28 -19.24 9.09 4.23
CA ASP A 28 -19.07 10.19 5.18
C ASP A 28 -18.79 9.68 6.60
N ARG A 29 -19.48 8.64 7.06
CA ARG A 29 -19.20 7.98 8.35
C ARG A 29 -17.79 7.41 8.39
N ILE A 30 -17.38 6.66 7.35
CA ILE A 30 -16.03 6.10 7.25
C ILE A 30 -15.01 7.24 7.32
N ARG A 31 -15.18 8.29 6.51
CA ARG A 31 -14.28 9.43 6.44
C ARG A 31 -14.14 10.15 7.80
N ALA A 32 -15.22 10.31 8.53
CA ALA A 32 -15.22 10.99 9.83
C ALA A 32 -14.37 10.27 10.89
N ASP A 33 -14.24 8.94 10.80
CA ASP A 33 -13.46 8.11 11.72
C ASP A 33 -11.97 8.02 11.35
N LEU A 34 -11.57 8.61 10.22
CA LEU A 34 -10.18 8.63 9.77
C LEU A 34 -9.43 9.84 10.35
N HIS A 35 -8.19 9.66 10.76
CA HIS A 35 -7.33 10.79 11.12
C HIS A 35 -6.83 11.54 9.86
N PRO A 36 -6.34 12.80 9.99
CA PRO A 36 -6.14 13.69 8.84
C PRO A 36 -5.34 13.11 7.66
N PRO A 37 -4.18 12.44 7.81
CA PRO A 37 -3.50 11.81 6.68
C PRO A 37 -4.29 10.69 6.01
N GLN A 38 -5.06 9.90 6.78
CA GLN A 38 -5.95 8.89 6.19
C GLN A 38 -7.09 9.55 5.42
N GLN A 39 -7.64 10.68 5.90
CA GLN A 39 -8.64 11.46 5.16
C GLN A 39 -8.07 11.99 3.84
N GLN A 40 -6.85 12.52 3.84
CA GLN A 40 -6.19 12.97 2.61
C GLN A 40 -6.04 11.82 1.60
N PHE A 41 -5.66 10.63 2.07
CA PHE A 41 -5.59 9.44 1.23
C PHE A 41 -6.95 9.02 0.70
N PHE A 42 -7.95 8.99 1.57
CA PHE A 42 -9.34 8.66 1.23
C PHE A 42 -9.95 9.64 0.22
N ASP A 43 -9.73 10.94 0.39
CA ASP A 43 -10.29 11.98 -0.47
C ASP A 43 -9.56 12.11 -1.82
N ASN A 44 -8.40 11.46 -1.98
CA ASN A 44 -7.56 11.62 -3.16
C ASN A 44 -8.24 11.07 -4.41
N GLN A 45 -8.06 11.79 -5.53
CA GLN A 45 -8.66 11.46 -6.83
C GLN A 45 -7.63 11.21 -7.94
N ASN A 46 -6.34 11.26 -7.63
CA ASN A 46 -5.29 10.96 -8.60
C ASN A 46 -5.38 9.50 -9.06
N GLU A 47 -4.93 9.22 -10.28
CA GLU A 47 -4.94 7.86 -10.82
C GLU A 47 -4.02 6.92 -10.03
N ILE A 48 -2.92 7.45 -9.49
CA ILE A 48 -1.93 6.71 -8.72
C ILE A 48 -1.71 7.41 -7.39
N VAL A 49 -2.03 6.73 -6.29
CA VAL A 49 -1.92 7.30 -4.94
C VAL A 49 -1.01 6.44 -4.08
N GLY A 50 0.00 7.06 -3.51
CA GLY A 50 0.92 6.44 -2.56
C GLY A 50 0.66 6.88 -1.13
N LEU A 51 0.83 5.97 -0.19
CA LEU A 51 0.82 6.22 1.24
C LEU A 51 2.14 5.75 1.85
N SER A 52 3.04 6.68 2.13
CA SER A 52 4.29 6.41 2.82
C SER A 52 4.10 6.63 4.32
N ALA A 53 4.19 5.56 5.10
CA ALA A 53 3.75 5.61 6.48
C ALA A 53 4.71 4.95 7.46
N GLY A 54 4.81 5.51 8.67
CA GLY A 54 5.51 4.88 9.78
C GLY A 54 4.80 3.62 10.29
N TYR A 55 5.50 2.82 11.09
CA TYR A 55 4.92 1.66 11.77
C TYR A 55 3.78 2.09 12.68
N GLY A 56 2.69 1.32 12.65
CA GLY A 56 1.52 1.61 13.48
C GLY A 56 0.74 2.86 13.08
N ALA A 57 1.11 3.57 12.02
CA ALA A 57 0.41 4.79 11.58
C ALA A 57 -1.03 4.53 11.08
N GLY A 58 -1.41 3.27 10.78
CA GLY A 58 -2.76 2.91 10.35
C GLY A 58 -2.92 2.74 8.83
N LYS A 59 -1.87 2.25 8.14
CA LYS A 59 -1.86 1.97 6.68
C LYS A 59 -3.00 1.07 6.24
N THR A 60 -3.11 -0.12 6.87
CA THR A 60 -4.10 -1.13 6.50
C THR A 60 -5.52 -0.59 6.66
N ARG A 61 -5.80 0.18 7.74
CA ARG A 61 -7.10 0.86 7.91
C ARG A 61 -7.38 1.85 6.77
N ALA A 62 -6.39 2.64 6.35
CA ALA A 62 -6.53 3.56 5.21
C ALA A 62 -6.82 2.79 3.91
N LEU A 63 -6.16 1.65 3.68
CA LEU A 63 -6.44 0.80 2.51
C LEU A 63 -7.82 0.15 2.59
N CYS A 64 -8.26 -0.32 3.76
CA CYS A 64 -9.61 -0.86 3.94
C CYS A 64 -10.69 0.20 3.63
N SER A 65 -10.50 1.44 4.12
CA SER A 65 -11.42 2.54 3.82
C SER A 65 -11.47 2.86 2.32
N MET A 66 -10.31 2.87 1.66
CA MET A 66 -10.22 3.09 0.23
C MET A 66 -10.83 1.93 -0.57
N ALA A 67 -10.67 0.68 -0.11
CA ALA A 67 -11.29 -0.48 -0.73
C ALA A 67 -12.83 -0.37 -0.76
N VAL A 68 -13.43 0.01 0.37
CA VAL A 68 -14.88 0.22 0.45
C VAL A 68 -15.32 1.40 -0.42
N LYS A 69 -14.63 2.54 -0.34
CA LYS A 69 -14.94 3.71 -1.17
C LYS A 69 -14.93 3.38 -2.67
N LEU A 70 -13.83 2.78 -3.14
CA LEU A 70 -13.68 2.48 -4.56
C LEU A 70 -14.65 1.38 -5.03
N ALA A 71 -14.98 0.43 -4.17
CA ALA A 71 -16.00 -0.57 -4.45
C ALA A 71 -17.39 0.07 -4.58
N ALA A 72 -17.75 0.96 -3.65
CA ALA A 72 -19.02 1.69 -3.64
C ALA A 72 -19.17 2.61 -4.88
N GLN A 73 -18.09 3.26 -5.30
CA GLN A 73 -18.07 4.07 -6.52
C GLN A 73 -18.08 3.27 -7.83
N ASN A 74 -17.87 1.96 -7.75
CA ASN A 74 -17.74 1.06 -8.90
C ASN A 74 -18.70 -0.15 -8.78
N ILE A 75 -19.96 0.11 -8.50
CA ILE A 75 -21.00 -0.94 -8.42
C ILE A 75 -21.03 -1.75 -9.74
N GLY A 76 -21.06 -3.07 -9.60
CA GLY A 76 -21.05 -4.02 -10.72
C GLY A 76 -19.67 -4.31 -11.30
N PHE A 77 -18.61 -3.66 -10.79
CA PHE A 77 -17.25 -3.86 -11.26
C PHE A 77 -16.38 -4.62 -10.25
N ILE A 78 -15.15 -4.92 -10.67
CA ILE A 78 -14.21 -5.72 -9.92
C ILE A 78 -12.99 -4.88 -9.57
N GLY A 79 -12.65 -4.80 -8.29
CA GLY A 79 -11.38 -4.33 -7.79
C GLY A 79 -10.45 -5.47 -7.36
N ALA A 80 -9.23 -5.14 -6.98
CA ALA A 80 -8.31 -6.10 -6.39
C ALA A 80 -7.52 -5.46 -5.23
N VAL A 81 -7.20 -6.27 -4.23
CA VAL A 81 -6.19 -5.97 -3.23
C VAL A 81 -5.03 -6.94 -3.40
N MET A 82 -3.83 -6.46 -3.21
CA MET A 82 -2.61 -7.25 -3.34
C MET A 82 -1.74 -7.12 -2.11
N GLU A 83 -1.29 -8.27 -1.62
CA GLU A 83 -0.29 -8.41 -0.56
C GLU A 83 1.01 -8.95 -1.14
N PRO A 84 2.16 -8.78 -0.49
CA PRO A 84 3.41 -9.38 -0.94
C PRO A 84 3.30 -10.89 -1.16
N THR A 85 2.68 -11.60 -0.22
CA THR A 85 2.54 -13.07 -0.24
C THR A 85 1.11 -13.53 0.04
N ALA A 86 0.77 -14.74 -0.35
CA ALA A 86 -0.56 -15.30 -0.11
C ALA A 86 -0.90 -15.51 1.39
N PRO A 87 0.02 -15.91 2.29
CA PRO A 87 -0.26 -15.93 3.73
C PRO A 87 -0.69 -14.57 4.30
N LEU A 88 -0.07 -13.46 3.88
CA LEU A 88 -0.40 -12.13 4.37
C LEU A 88 -1.83 -11.70 4.02
N ILE A 89 -2.37 -12.19 2.90
CA ILE A 89 -3.78 -11.96 2.56
C ILE A 89 -4.69 -12.49 3.66
N ARG A 90 -4.43 -13.71 4.14
CA ARG A 90 -5.25 -14.35 5.17
C ARG A 90 -4.97 -13.81 6.56
N ASP A 91 -3.70 -13.63 6.89
CA ASP A 91 -3.28 -13.38 8.26
C ASP A 91 -3.39 -11.88 8.63
N ILE A 92 -3.33 -10.98 7.64
CA ILE A 92 -3.41 -9.53 7.83
C ILE A 92 -4.66 -8.97 7.15
N TRP A 93 -4.68 -8.96 5.81
CA TRP A 93 -5.74 -8.28 5.07
C TRP A 93 -7.13 -8.78 5.44
N GLN A 94 -7.35 -10.09 5.39
CA GLN A 94 -8.66 -10.68 5.68
C GLN A 94 -9.15 -10.30 7.07
N THR A 95 -8.29 -10.44 8.08
CA THR A 95 -8.64 -10.12 9.47
C THR A 95 -9.05 -8.65 9.63
N ASP A 96 -8.23 -7.73 9.12
CA ASP A 96 -8.47 -6.29 9.28
C ASP A 96 -9.65 -5.82 8.42
N PHE A 97 -9.80 -6.36 7.21
CA PHE A 97 -10.86 -5.97 6.31
C PHE A 97 -12.24 -6.48 6.78
N GLU A 98 -12.34 -7.70 7.28
CA GLU A 98 -13.58 -8.23 7.84
C GLU A 98 -14.02 -7.43 9.08
N LEU A 99 -13.10 -7.12 10.00
CA LEU A 99 -13.38 -6.23 11.13
C LEU A 99 -13.83 -4.84 10.68
N PHE A 100 -13.23 -4.31 9.60
CA PHE A 100 -13.62 -3.03 9.03
C PHE A 100 -15.04 -3.07 8.45
N LEU A 101 -15.37 -4.11 7.68
CA LEU A 101 -16.72 -4.29 7.12
C LEU A 101 -17.77 -4.44 8.24
N GLU A 102 -17.48 -5.20 9.29
CA GLU A 102 -18.33 -5.37 10.46
C GLU A 102 -18.54 -4.05 11.22
N GLN A 103 -17.47 -3.24 11.41
CA GLN A 103 -17.56 -1.94 12.09
C GLN A 103 -18.55 -0.99 11.43
N TYR A 104 -18.61 -1.02 10.09
CA TYR A 104 -19.48 -0.14 9.31
C TYR A 104 -20.77 -0.83 8.84
N GLU A 105 -21.04 -2.04 9.34
CA GLU A 105 -22.26 -2.81 9.04
C GLU A 105 -22.45 -3.04 7.53
N ILE A 106 -21.33 -3.24 6.80
CA ILE A 106 -21.34 -3.51 5.36
C ILE A 106 -21.54 -5.01 5.14
N PRO A 107 -22.66 -5.44 4.57
CA PRO A 107 -22.88 -6.85 4.29
C PRO A 107 -21.92 -7.33 3.20
N TYR A 108 -21.38 -8.52 3.38
CA TYR A 108 -20.48 -9.12 2.41
C TYR A 108 -20.59 -10.63 2.34
N THR A 109 -20.18 -11.18 1.21
CA THR A 109 -19.96 -12.60 1.03
C THR A 109 -18.46 -12.83 0.77
N PHE A 110 -17.86 -13.75 1.53
CA PHE A 110 -16.47 -14.14 1.32
C PHE A 110 -16.38 -15.52 0.70
N ARG A 111 -15.57 -15.68 -0.36
CA ARG A 111 -15.26 -16.95 -0.99
C ARG A 111 -13.76 -17.21 -0.91
N ALA A 112 -13.37 -18.26 -0.19
CA ALA A 112 -11.96 -18.59 0.02
C ALA A 112 -11.31 -19.33 -1.17
N SER A 113 -12.08 -20.16 -1.88
CA SER A 113 -11.57 -21.06 -2.94
C SER A 113 -12.26 -20.81 -4.30
N PRO A 114 -11.56 -20.91 -5.43
CA PRO A 114 -10.14 -21.27 -5.60
C PRO A 114 -9.16 -20.15 -5.24
N LEU A 115 -9.59 -18.93 -5.14
CA LEU A 115 -8.82 -17.74 -4.73
C LEU A 115 -9.71 -16.85 -3.90
N PRO A 116 -9.17 -16.21 -2.83
CA PRO A 116 -9.97 -15.36 -1.95
C PRO A 116 -10.57 -14.18 -2.71
N GLU A 117 -11.86 -13.93 -2.45
CA GLU A 117 -12.56 -12.75 -2.97
C GLU A 117 -13.71 -12.36 -2.03
N TYR A 118 -14.02 -11.08 -1.98
CA TYR A 118 -15.18 -10.50 -1.33
C TYR A 118 -16.20 -10.04 -2.36
N THR A 119 -17.46 -10.17 -2.04
CA THR A 119 -18.55 -9.44 -2.68
C THR A 119 -19.20 -8.57 -1.60
N MET A 120 -19.09 -7.27 -1.73
CA MET A 120 -19.74 -6.30 -0.83
C MET A 120 -21.10 -5.94 -1.40
N HIS A 121 -22.12 -5.91 -0.53
CA HIS A 121 -23.52 -5.70 -0.90
C HIS A 121 -23.95 -4.30 -0.48
N PHE A 122 -23.84 -3.33 -1.38
CA PHE A 122 -24.31 -1.96 -1.16
C PHE A 122 -25.78 -1.82 -1.58
N LYS A 123 -26.43 -0.76 -1.13
CA LYS A 123 -27.82 -0.46 -1.49
C LYS A 123 -28.04 -0.39 -3.01
N GLU A 124 -27.04 0.14 -3.73
CA GLU A 124 -27.06 0.32 -5.18
C GLU A 124 -26.67 -0.94 -5.96
N GLY A 125 -26.17 -1.98 -5.28
CA GLY A 125 -25.77 -3.25 -5.88
C GLY A 125 -24.45 -3.79 -5.34
N ASP A 126 -23.93 -4.81 -6.00
CA ASP A 126 -22.75 -5.54 -5.58
C ASP A 126 -21.47 -5.02 -6.21
N SER A 127 -20.37 -5.09 -5.47
CA SER A 127 -19.01 -4.92 -5.97
C SER A 127 -18.08 -6.02 -5.49
N LYS A 128 -17.14 -6.45 -6.33
CA LYS A 128 -16.19 -7.51 -6.00
C LYS A 128 -14.81 -6.97 -5.71
N LEU A 129 -14.15 -7.53 -4.70
CA LEU A 129 -12.75 -7.30 -4.40
C LEU A 129 -11.99 -8.62 -4.41
N LEU A 130 -11.07 -8.78 -5.36
CA LEU A 130 -10.23 -9.97 -5.49
C LEU A 130 -8.98 -9.82 -4.62
N CYS A 131 -8.68 -10.82 -3.77
CA CYS A 131 -7.44 -10.83 -3.00
C CYS A 131 -6.36 -11.61 -3.76
N ARG A 132 -5.21 -10.99 -4.03
CA ARG A 132 -4.11 -11.56 -4.83
C ARG A 132 -2.77 -11.30 -4.17
N SER A 133 -1.76 -12.09 -4.48
CA SER A 133 -0.40 -11.85 -4.02
C SER A 133 0.51 -11.41 -5.16
N PHE A 134 1.54 -10.61 -4.85
CA PHE A 134 2.57 -10.24 -5.81
C PHE A 134 3.38 -11.43 -6.30
N GLU A 135 3.54 -12.49 -5.52
CA GLU A 135 4.14 -13.74 -6.00
C GLU A 135 3.42 -14.29 -7.23
N ASN A 136 2.11 -14.06 -7.32
CA ASN A 136 1.26 -14.54 -8.39
C ASN A 136 0.60 -13.39 -9.19
N TRP A 137 1.26 -12.25 -9.28
CA TRP A 137 0.73 -11.05 -9.95
C TRP A 137 0.26 -11.30 -11.40
N SER A 138 0.85 -12.27 -12.08
CA SER A 138 0.44 -12.62 -13.46
C SER A 138 -1.02 -13.04 -13.57
N ARG A 139 -1.65 -13.49 -12.49
CA ARG A 139 -3.07 -13.86 -12.47
C ARG A 139 -4.02 -12.66 -12.63
N ILE A 140 -3.51 -11.43 -12.49
CA ILE A 140 -4.29 -10.21 -12.75
C ILE A 140 -4.33 -9.86 -14.25
N ILE A 141 -3.38 -10.34 -15.05
CA ILE A 141 -3.20 -9.88 -16.44
C ILE A 141 -4.43 -10.09 -17.34
N GLY A 142 -5.27 -11.08 -17.07
CA GLY A 142 -6.48 -11.37 -17.85
C GLY A 142 -7.72 -10.54 -17.43
N LEU A 143 -7.63 -9.75 -16.36
CA LEU A 143 -8.78 -9.10 -15.75
C LEU A 143 -9.03 -7.69 -16.32
N ASN A 144 -10.27 -7.21 -16.15
CA ASN A 144 -10.65 -5.81 -16.31
C ASN A 144 -11.02 -5.29 -14.92
N LEU A 145 -10.18 -4.44 -14.36
CA LEU A 145 -10.33 -3.94 -13.00
C LEU A 145 -10.72 -2.47 -13.01
N SER A 146 -11.47 -2.07 -11.98
CA SER A 146 -11.74 -0.67 -11.68
C SER A 146 -10.64 -0.07 -10.80
N HIS A 147 -10.20 -0.79 -9.79
CA HIS A 147 -9.18 -0.31 -8.87
C HIS A 147 -8.26 -1.43 -8.38
N VAL A 148 -7.07 -1.06 -7.96
CA VAL A 148 -6.12 -1.97 -7.32
C VAL A 148 -5.52 -1.28 -6.09
N LEU A 149 -5.55 -1.99 -4.98
CA LEU A 149 -4.90 -1.58 -3.74
C LEU A 149 -3.72 -2.52 -3.48
N VAL A 150 -2.64 -1.97 -2.94
CA VAL A 150 -1.43 -2.74 -2.63
C VAL A 150 -0.98 -2.39 -1.23
N ASP A 151 -0.92 -3.38 -0.35
CA ASP A 151 -0.28 -3.20 0.95
C ASP A 151 1.19 -3.65 0.88
N GLU A 152 2.03 -3.00 1.66
CA GLU A 152 3.46 -3.27 1.83
C GLU A 152 4.24 -3.43 0.50
N ILE A 153 4.02 -2.51 -0.46
CA ILE A 153 4.64 -2.57 -1.79
C ILE A 153 6.17 -2.54 -1.74
N ASP A 154 6.77 -1.84 -0.78
CA ASP A 154 8.24 -1.75 -0.65
C ASP A 154 8.87 -3.04 -0.08
N VAL A 155 8.07 -3.94 0.50
CA VAL A 155 8.51 -5.29 0.89
C VAL A 155 8.66 -6.20 -0.33
N VAL A 156 7.89 -5.94 -1.39
CA VAL A 156 7.99 -6.68 -2.65
C VAL A 156 9.36 -6.43 -3.30
N SER A 157 9.95 -7.48 -3.87
CA SER A 157 11.20 -7.33 -4.65
C SER A 157 11.03 -6.23 -5.72
N PRO A 158 11.94 -5.24 -5.81
CA PRO A 158 11.87 -4.17 -6.80
C PRO A 158 11.71 -4.68 -8.23
N VAL A 159 12.40 -5.77 -8.58
CA VAL A 159 12.30 -6.40 -9.91
C VAL A 159 10.89 -6.89 -10.21
N ILE A 160 10.20 -7.41 -9.21
CA ILE A 160 8.80 -7.88 -9.36
C ILE A 160 7.86 -6.68 -9.42
N ALA A 161 8.01 -5.71 -8.52
CA ALA A 161 7.17 -4.52 -8.47
C ALA A 161 7.25 -3.73 -9.79
N ASP A 162 8.45 -3.49 -10.32
CA ASP A 162 8.69 -2.78 -11.58
C ASP A 162 8.10 -3.51 -12.81
N LYS A 163 8.10 -4.84 -12.80
CA LYS A 163 7.48 -5.64 -13.87
C LYS A 163 5.96 -5.67 -13.77
N ALA A 164 5.43 -5.76 -12.56
CA ALA A 164 4.00 -5.93 -12.31
C ALA A 164 3.24 -4.61 -12.49
N PHE A 165 3.76 -3.51 -11.97
CA PHE A 165 3.08 -2.22 -11.92
C PHE A 165 2.53 -1.74 -13.28
N PRO A 166 3.31 -1.60 -14.36
CA PRO A 166 2.77 -1.15 -15.65
C PRO A 166 1.73 -2.10 -16.23
N LYS A 167 1.83 -3.40 -15.91
CA LYS A 167 0.85 -4.38 -16.37
C LYS A 167 -0.45 -4.32 -15.56
N ILE A 168 -0.37 -4.03 -14.27
CA ILE A 168 -1.53 -3.79 -13.41
C ILE A 168 -2.26 -2.53 -13.87
N LEU A 169 -1.54 -1.43 -14.13
CA LEU A 169 -2.12 -0.19 -14.67
C LEU A 169 -2.88 -0.45 -15.98
N GLY A 170 -2.34 -1.28 -16.87
CA GLY A 170 -3.02 -1.69 -18.08
C GLY A 170 -4.30 -2.52 -17.86
N ARG A 171 -4.63 -2.91 -16.63
CA ARG A 171 -5.88 -3.59 -16.26
C ARG A 171 -6.93 -2.63 -15.71
N LEU A 172 -6.55 -1.44 -15.30
CA LEU A 172 -7.46 -0.39 -14.82
C LEU A 172 -8.21 0.25 -16.00
N ARG A 173 -9.18 -0.48 -16.54
CA ARG A 173 -9.93 -0.07 -17.74
C ARG A 173 -11.44 -0.31 -17.64
N ALA A 174 -11.93 -0.64 -16.46
CA ALA A 174 -13.34 -0.83 -16.15
C ALA A 174 -13.79 0.13 -15.05
N GLY A 175 -15.09 0.31 -14.90
CA GLY A 175 -15.68 1.12 -13.84
C GLY A 175 -15.65 2.63 -14.07
N ASN A 176 -16.26 3.33 -13.13
CA ASN A 176 -16.43 4.79 -13.15
C ASN A 176 -15.16 5.49 -12.65
N VAL A 177 -14.55 4.96 -11.59
CA VAL A 177 -13.32 5.46 -10.97
C VAL A 177 -12.22 4.42 -11.14
N ARG A 178 -11.13 4.82 -11.79
CA ARG A 178 -9.97 3.95 -12.02
C ARG A 178 -8.80 4.46 -11.21
N GLN A 179 -8.39 3.70 -10.19
CA GLN A 179 -7.37 4.16 -9.27
C GLN A 179 -6.45 3.01 -8.83
N PHE A 180 -5.15 3.31 -8.76
CA PHE A 180 -4.13 2.46 -8.15
C PHE A 180 -3.67 3.10 -6.84
N CYS A 181 -3.85 2.40 -5.73
CA CYS A 181 -3.45 2.87 -4.41
C CYS A 181 -2.41 1.91 -3.82
N ALA A 182 -1.30 2.44 -3.31
CA ALA A 182 -0.28 1.63 -2.67
C ALA A 182 0.13 2.22 -1.33
N ALA A 183 0.26 1.39 -0.31
CA ALA A 183 0.74 1.77 1.00
C ALA A 183 1.96 0.94 1.38
N SER A 184 2.92 1.54 2.06
CA SER A 184 4.03 0.82 2.68
C SER A 184 4.74 1.70 3.71
N THR A 185 5.44 1.05 4.63
CA THR A 185 6.57 1.69 5.29
C THR A 185 7.75 1.70 4.32
N PRO A 186 8.42 2.84 4.12
CA PRO A 186 9.53 2.91 3.19
C PRO A 186 10.69 1.97 3.58
N GLU A 187 11.09 1.13 2.66
CA GLU A 187 12.27 0.26 2.79
C GLU A 187 13.44 0.82 1.97
N GLY A 188 13.79 2.10 2.24
CA GLY A 188 14.81 2.83 1.51
C GLY A 188 14.29 3.46 0.23
N PHE A 189 15.11 3.43 -0.81
CA PHE A 189 14.80 4.01 -2.11
C PHE A 189 14.23 2.96 -3.06
N ARG A 190 13.09 2.33 -2.66
CA ARG A 190 12.45 1.27 -3.43
C ARG A 190 11.30 1.80 -4.29
N TRP A 191 10.22 1.03 -4.44
CA TRP A 191 9.15 1.33 -5.39
C TRP A 191 8.43 2.66 -5.08
N LEU A 192 8.11 2.93 -3.80
CA LEU A 192 7.48 4.20 -3.41
C LEU A 192 8.37 5.39 -3.77
N TYR A 193 9.67 5.31 -3.46
CA TYR A 193 10.59 6.38 -3.83
C TYR A 193 10.71 6.56 -5.35
N ASN A 194 10.87 5.49 -6.10
CA ASN A 194 10.99 5.55 -7.56
C ASN A 194 9.74 6.10 -8.21
N THR A 195 8.56 5.81 -7.64
CA THR A 195 7.27 6.23 -8.18
C THR A 195 6.89 7.66 -7.80
N PHE A 196 7.31 8.15 -6.61
CA PHE A 196 6.85 9.43 -6.07
C PHE A 196 7.96 10.37 -5.59
N GLY A 197 9.15 9.85 -5.29
CA GLY A 197 10.19 10.60 -4.58
C GLY A 197 11.26 11.19 -5.48
N THR A 198 11.46 10.70 -6.70
CA THR A 198 12.43 11.26 -7.65
C THR A 198 11.95 12.61 -8.18
N ASP A 199 12.89 13.42 -8.69
CA ASP A 199 12.53 14.74 -9.21
C ASP A 199 11.60 14.62 -10.42
N GLU A 200 11.82 13.65 -11.30
CA GLU A 200 10.93 13.34 -12.43
C GLU A 200 9.54 12.87 -11.99
N ALA A 201 9.48 12.11 -10.90
CA ALA A 201 8.20 11.64 -10.37
C ALA A 201 7.37 12.79 -9.77
N LYS A 202 8.01 13.78 -9.14
CA LYS A 202 7.35 14.95 -8.56
C LYS A 202 6.76 15.91 -9.59
N GLU A 203 7.27 15.89 -10.81
CA GLU A 203 6.74 16.69 -11.92
C GLU A 203 5.44 16.10 -12.52
N ARG A 204 5.10 14.88 -12.16
CA ARG A 204 3.90 14.20 -12.66
C ARG A 204 2.64 14.66 -11.92
N THR A 205 1.57 14.87 -12.67
CA THR A 205 0.27 15.33 -12.16
C THR A 205 -0.75 14.20 -11.99
N ASP A 206 -0.43 12.98 -12.46
CA ASP A 206 -1.30 11.80 -12.38
C ASP A 206 -1.20 11.07 -11.04
N ARG A 207 -0.30 11.51 -10.15
CA ARG A 207 0.04 10.81 -8.90
C ARG A 207 0.29 11.73 -7.74
N GLU A 208 0.04 11.20 -6.54
CA GLU A 208 0.30 11.90 -5.29
C GLU A 208 0.77 10.94 -4.20
N LEU A 209 1.73 11.40 -3.38
CA LEU A 209 2.19 10.69 -2.20
C LEU A 209 1.71 11.41 -0.94
N ILE A 210 0.97 10.70 -0.13
CA ILE A 210 0.62 11.13 1.22
C ILE A 210 1.61 10.53 2.21
N LYS A 211 2.08 11.35 3.15
CA LYS A 211 2.92 10.90 4.27
C LYS A 211 2.08 10.79 5.52
N MET A 212 2.29 9.72 6.27
CA MET A 212 1.58 9.44 7.50
C MET A 212 2.57 9.00 8.57
N ARG A 213 2.68 9.79 9.63
CA ARG A 213 3.62 9.52 10.72
C ARG A 213 2.97 8.62 11.76
N THR A 214 3.77 7.85 12.47
CA THR A 214 3.33 7.03 13.60
C THR A 214 2.54 7.85 14.62
N GLN A 215 3.01 9.06 14.95
CA GLN A 215 2.35 9.96 15.90
C GLN A 215 1.00 10.51 15.45
N ASP A 216 0.65 10.39 14.17
CA ASP A 216 -0.64 10.84 13.63
C ASP A 216 -1.77 9.87 14.02
N ASN A 217 -1.44 8.66 14.48
CA ASN A 217 -2.40 7.67 14.96
C ASN A 217 -2.71 7.86 16.46
N PRO A 218 -3.90 8.32 16.82
CA PRO A 218 -4.28 8.58 18.22
C PRO A 218 -4.53 7.28 19.01
N HIS A 219 -4.58 6.11 18.38
CA HIS A 219 -4.94 4.84 18.99
C HIS A 219 -3.73 4.00 19.42
N LEU A 220 -2.50 4.49 19.20
CA LEU A 220 -1.30 3.79 19.62
C LEU A 220 -1.10 3.86 21.14
N PRO A 221 -0.51 2.80 21.74
CA PRO A 221 -0.04 2.86 23.12
C PRO A 221 0.93 4.04 23.31
N SER A 222 0.80 4.74 24.46
CA SER A 222 1.60 5.95 24.74
C SER A 222 3.11 5.73 24.73
N ASP A 223 3.56 4.50 25.05
CA ASP A 223 4.97 4.09 25.09
C ASP A 223 5.50 3.54 23.75
N PHE A 224 4.66 3.44 22.70
CA PHE A 224 5.06 2.81 21.44
C PHE A 224 6.25 3.52 20.78
N ILE A 225 6.18 4.85 20.67
CA ILE A 225 7.24 5.65 20.06
C ILE A 225 8.54 5.57 20.88
N GLU A 226 8.45 5.64 22.21
CA GLU A 226 9.61 5.52 23.09
C GLU A 226 10.30 4.16 22.93
N ARG A 227 9.53 3.08 22.85
CA ARG A 227 10.06 1.73 22.59
C ARG A 227 10.74 1.63 21.23
N MET A 228 10.20 2.25 20.20
CA MET A 228 10.84 2.32 18.90
C MET A 228 12.18 3.05 18.98
N GLN A 229 12.19 4.24 19.60
CA GLN A 229 13.40 5.06 19.76
C GLN A 229 14.50 4.35 20.58
N ALA A 230 14.13 3.52 21.55
CA ALA A 230 15.07 2.76 22.37
C ALA A 230 15.71 1.57 21.63
N ASN A 231 15.06 1.04 20.57
CA ASN A 231 15.47 -0.23 19.96
C ASN A 231 15.93 -0.10 18.50
N TYR A 232 15.72 1.04 17.86
CA TYR A 232 16.09 1.27 16.46
C TYR A 232 17.21 2.29 16.34
N ASP A 233 18.05 2.11 15.34
CA ASP A 233 19.06 3.11 14.98
C ASP A 233 18.38 4.43 14.60
N PRO A 234 18.88 5.60 15.07
CA PRO A 234 18.30 6.91 14.72
C PRO A 234 18.14 7.14 13.22
N SER A 235 19.03 6.60 12.40
CA SER A 235 18.93 6.72 10.93
C SER A 235 17.71 5.99 10.36
N MET A 236 17.22 4.95 11.03
CA MET A 236 16.05 4.17 10.60
C MET A 236 14.73 4.77 11.12
N LEU A 237 14.78 5.54 12.21
CA LEU A 237 13.58 6.10 12.82
C LEU A 237 12.84 7.08 11.89
N ALA A 238 13.57 7.79 11.03
CA ALA A 238 12.96 8.67 10.04
C ALA A 238 12.04 7.89 9.07
N ALA A 239 12.45 6.71 8.62
CA ALA A 239 11.57 5.85 7.81
C ALA A 239 10.45 5.24 8.64
N TYR A 240 10.79 4.64 9.78
CA TYR A 240 9.86 3.80 10.54
C TYR A 240 8.87 4.58 11.42
N LEU A 241 9.16 5.83 11.76
CA LEU A 241 8.23 6.70 12.48
C LEU A 241 7.60 7.77 11.59
N ASN A 242 8.32 8.30 10.60
CA ASN A 242 7.85 9.44 9.81
C ASN A 242 7.47 9.08 8.37
N GLY A 243 7.71 7.84 7.93
CA GLY A 243 7.48 7.46 6.55
C GLY A 243 8.40 8.18 5.56
N GLU A 244 9.63 8.53 5.97
CA GLU A 244 10.59 9.22 5.12
C GLU A 244 11.45 8.25 4.32
N PHE A 245 11.84 8.68 3.11
CA PHE A 245 12.79 7.93 2.31
C PHE A 245 14.21 8.17 2.79
N VAL A 246 14.78 7.18 3.44
CA VAL A 246 16.16 7.21 3.93
C VAL A 246 16.95 6.03 3.40
N ASN A 247 18.25 6.15 3.38
CA ASN A 247 19.10 5.02 3.02
C ASN A 247 19.18 4.03 4.19
N LEU A 248 18.53 2.89 4.05
CA LEU A 248 18.51 1.83 5.07
C LEU A 248 19.62 0.78 4.88
N THR A 249 20.53 0.97 3.91
CA THR A 249 21.62 0.02 3.70
C THR A 249 22.60 0.08 4.88
N THR A 250 22.56 -0.94 5.72
CA THR A 250 23.60 -1.18 6.72
C THR A 250 24.90 -1.54 6.01
N GLY A 251 25.97 -0.80 6.31
CA GLY A 251 27.29 -1.04 5.69
C GLY A 251 27.68 -0.07 4.58
N MET A 252 27.13 1.14 4.60
CA MET A 252 27.63 2.19 3.69
C MET A 252 29.11 2.44 3.92
N VAL A 253 29.91 2.25 2.87
CA VAL A 253 31.34 2.59 2.84
C VAL A 253 31.53 4.09 3.12
N TYR A 254 30.54 4.92 2.76
CA TYR A 254 30.54 6.36 2.98
C TYR A 254 29.35 6.80 3.82
N SER A 255 29.40 6.57 5.13
CA SER A 255 28.33 6.90 6.09
C SER A 255 27.95 8.39 6.16
N ARG A 256 28.83 9.28 5.67
CA ARG A 256 28.63 10.74 5.63
C ARG A 256 28.21 11.26 4.26
N PHE A 257 27.95 10.37 3.29
CA PHE A 257 27.47 10.80 1.98
C PHE A 257 26.00 11.20 2.09
N THR A 258 25.71 12.46 1.81
CA THR A 258 24.33 12.97 1.65
C THR A 258 24.20 13.59 0.27
N ARG A 259 23.04 13.45 -0.35
CA ARG A 259 22.81 13.98 -1.71
C ARG A 259 22.96 15.51 -1.74
N GLU A 260 22.49 16.20 -0.70
CA GLU A 260 22.53 17.65 -0.56
C GLU A 260 23.96 18.19 -0.49
N GLN A 261 24.88 17.45 0.13
CA GLN A 261 26.26 17.88 0.34
C GLN A 261 27.23 17.35 -0.71
N ASN A 262 26.92 16.20 -1.30
CA ASN A 262 27.89 15.44 -2.10
C ASN A 262 27.51 15.30 -3.57
N VAL A 263 26.30 15.73 -3.98
CA VAL A 263 25.86 15.72 -5.38
C VAL A 263 25.68 17.14 -5.88
N THR A 264 26.27 17.45 -7.01
CA THR A 264 26.11 18.75 -7.69
C THR A 264 25.60 18.53 -9.11
N ASN A 265 24.75 19.42 -9.57
CA ASN A 265 24.32 19.49 -10.97
C ASN A 265 25.34 20.23 -11.86
N SER A 266 26.41 20.77 -11.26
CA SER A 266 27.47 21.43 -12.01
C SER A 266 28.24 20.39 -12.81
N LYS A 267 28.41 20.64 -14.11
CA LYS A 267 29.32 19.84 -14.93
C LYS A 267 30.72 20.08 -14.45
N PRO A 268 31.53 19.02 -14.17
CA PRO A 268 32.94 19.23 -13.87
C PRO A 268 33.60 19.91 -15.06
N ASP A 269 34.43 20.91 -14.79
CA ASP A 269 35.31 21.48 -15.79
C ASP A 269 36.42 20.45 -16.09
N ILE A 270 36.15 19.64 -17.10
CA ILE A 270 37.11 18.65 -17.58
C ILE A 270 38.08 19.41 -18.48
N GLY A 271 39.15 19.95 -17.88
CA GLY A 271 40.26 20.50 -18.63
C GLY A 271 40.87 19.50 -19.62
N LEU A 272 41.95 19.83 -20.25
CA LEU A 272 42.64 18.96 -21.24
C LEU A 272 43.30 17.71 -20.61
N GLU A 273 43.16 17.50 -19.30
CA GLU A 273 43.73 16.33 -18.62
C GLU A 273 42.78 15.13 -18.67
N PRO A 274 43.30 13.91 -18.84
CA PRO A 274 42.46 12.71 -18.88
C PRO A 274 41.81 12.46 -17.53
N LEU A 275 40.47 12.26 -17.52
CA LEU A 275 39.71 11.86 -16.36
C LEU A 275 40.13 10.46 -15.90
N ARG A 276 40.60 10.32 -14.67
CA ARG A 276 40.92 9.03 -14.04
C ARG A 276 39.77 8.62 -13.12
N ILE A 277 39.10 7.53 -13.47
CA ILE A 277 38.00 6.98 -12.68
C ILE A 277 38.47 5.68 -12.02
N GLY A 278 38.48 5.64 -10.69
CA GLY A 278 38.64 4.40 -9.92
C GLY A 278 37.27 3.82 -9.63
N ILE A 279 37.02 2.58 -10.03
CA ILE A 279 35.79 1.87 -9.72
C ILE A 279 36.16 0.65 -8.86
N ASP A 280 35.60 0.56 -7.65
CA ASP A 280 35.69 -0.62 -6.81
C ASP A 280 34.38 -1.39 -6.92
N PHE A 281 34.46 -2.63 -7.40
CA PHE A 281 33.32 -3.52 -7.50
C PHE A 281 33.23 -4.37 -6.23
N ASN A 282 32.37 -4.00 -5.30
CA ASN A 282 32.02 -4.87 -4.19
C ASN A 282 31.32 -6.13 -4.73
N ILE A 283 32.04 -7.24 -4.68
CA ILE A 283 31.43 -8.57 -4.89
C ILE A 283 30.64 -8.84 -3.60
N GLN A 284 29.31 -8.78 -3.68
CA GLN A 284 28.48 -9.35 -2.62
C GLN A 284 28.83 -10.84 -2.52
N ASN A 285 29.36 -11.24 -1.38
CA ASN A 285 29.44 -12.65 -1.03
C ASN A 285 28.01 -13.17 -0.93
N THR A 286 27.53 -13.79 -2.00
CA THR A 286 26.38 -14.69 -1.92
C THR A 286 26.86 -15.92 -1.17
N ASN A 287 26.68 -15.91 0.14
CA ASN A 287 26.71 -17.18 0.87
C ASN A 287 25.51 -17.99 0.42
N ALA A 288 25.82 -19.14 -0.16
CA ALA A 288 24.88 -20.18 -0.54
C ALA A 288 24.11 -20.73 0.67
#